data_a00a272f3804a300b27432a9f5f9b814
#
_entry.id   a00a272f3804a300b27432a9f5f9b814
#
_cell.length_a   1.000
_cell.length_b   1.000
_cell.length_c   1.000
_cell.angle_alpha   90.00
_cell.angle_beta   90.00
_cell.angle_gamma   90.00
#
_symmetry.space_group_name_H-M   'P 1'
#
loop_
_entity.id
_entity.type
_entity.pdbx_description
1 polymer ?
#
loop_
_entity_poly.entity_id
_entity_poly.type
_entity_poly.pdbx_seq_one_letter_code
_entity_poly.pdbx_strand_id
1 'polypeptide(L)'
;AASGYGDLSAKIPAGADWMYADALGVEAIHPLAWELVQGGVREALAQPGELAAGVPEAYEGLCSGLVMSGLAMQVARGTRPASGAEHYFSHLWELDHLGAELDPPLSHGFKVAIGTLAMTSFHERFLARDLAGLDVDAAVGRWPSWEEIERDIRGTMSGPLIDKGINETREKYVDADALRVRIDRLVESWPRLRSRLRDQLMPAERLQRMLGEAGAPTRPEDIGLSVDDVRQAFPRAMYYRSRYTVLDVARELGWFEEITEEVFAPGGVWT
;
A
#
# COMPACT_ATOMS: atom_id res chain seq x y z
N ALA A 1 13.58 -2.34 -17.32
CA ALA A 1 14.10 -1.62 -16.15
C ALA A 1 13.01 -0.81 -15.45
N ALA A 2 12.35 0.13 -16.13
CA ALA A 2 11.32 1.00 -15.55
C ALA A 2 10.22 0.24 -14.79
N SER A 3 9.71 -0.86 -15.33
CA SER A 3 8.72 -1.72 -14.65
C SER A 3 9.28 -2.32 -13.35
N GLY A 4 10.51 -2.84 -13.38
CA GLY A 4 11.16 -3.36 -12.15
C GLY A 4 11.39 -2.26 -11.11
N TYR A 5 11.69 -1.03 -11.55
CA TYR A 5 11.81 0.12 -10.65
C TYR A 5 10.49 0.47 -9.98
N GLY A 6 9.39 0.46 -10.75
CA GLY A 6 8.04 0.63 -10.20
C GLY A 6 7.70 -0.43 -9.15
N ASP A 7 8.00 -1.70 -9.43
CA ASP A 7 7.78 -2.79 -8.47
C ASP A 7 8.69 -2.68 -7.23
N LEU A 8 9.97 -2.32 -7.41
CA LEU A 8 10.87 -2.15 -6.28
C LEU A 8 10.47 -0.97 -5.38
N SER A 9 9.98 0.13 -5.96
CA SER A 9 9.52 1.31 -5.20
C SER A 9 8.37 0.98 -4.22
N ALA A 10 7.55 0.00 -4.55
CA ALA A 10 6.44 -0.49 -3.72
C ALA A 10 6.90 -1.02 -2.35
N LYS A 11 8.16 -1.44 -2.21
CA LYS A 11 8.70 -1.99 -0.95
C LYS A 11 8.74 -0.93 0.15
N ILE A 12 8.75 0.37 -0.22
CA ILE A 12 8.71 1.48 0.73
C ILE A 12 7.35 1.52 1.47
N PRO A 13 6.18 1.73 0.83
CA PRO A 13 4.89 1.71 1.52
C PRO A 13 4.52 0.32 2.05
N ALA A 14 4.93 -0.79 1.40
CA ALA A 14 4.73 -2.14 1.92
C ALA A 14 5.40 -2.35 3.28
N GLY A 15 6.61 -1.81 3.47
CA GLY A 15 7.30 -1.81 4.76
C GLY A 15 6.51 -1.02 5.82
N ALA A 16 5.98 0.14 5.47
CA ALA A 16 5.14 0.93 6.37
C ALA A 16 3.87 0.15 6.79
N ASP A 17 3.19 -0.51 5.84
CA ASP A 17 2.04 -1.36 6.15
C ASP A 17 2.40 -2.49 7.12
N TRP A 18 3.59 -3.12 6.97
CA TRP A 18 4.03 -4.15 7.90
C TRP A 18 4.34 -3.60 9.29
N MET A 19 4.86 -2.36 9.36
CA MET A 19 5.10 -1.69 10.65
C MET A 19 3.81 -1.42 11.42
N TYR A 20 2.69 -1.09 10.77
CA TYR A 20 1.38 -1.00 11.43
C TYR A 20 0.96 -2.37 11.98
N ALA A 21 1.02 -3.41 11.17
CA ALA A 21 0.62 -4.74 11.59
C ALA A 21 1.46 -5.28 12.76
N ASP A 22 2.77 -5.04 12.75
CA ASP A 22 3.69 -5.39 13.83
C ASP A 22 3.39 -4.62 15.13
N ALA A 23 3.26 -3.30 15.05
CA ALA A 23 3.00 -2.45 16.21
C ALA A 23 1.66 -2.79 16.89
N LEU A 24 0.66 -3.17 16.10
CA LEU A 24 -0.68 -3.53 16.60
C LEU A 24 -0.79 -5.02 17.00
N GLY A 25 0.29 -5.81 16.82
CA GLY A 25 0.33 -7.21 17.17
C GLY A 25 -0.53 -8.11 16.26
N VAL A 26 -0.80 -7.65 15.05
CA VAL A 26 -1.55 -8.42 14.05
C VAL A 26 -0.63 -9.36 13.29
N GLU A 27 0.52 -8.86 12.84
CA GLU A 27 1.51 -9.67 12.09
C GLU A 27 2.92 -9.16 12.37
N ALA A 28 3.70 -9.95 13.12
CA ALA A 28 5.06 -9.57 13.51
C ALA A 28 5.99 -9.45 12.30
N ILE A 29 6.87 -8.45 12.31
CA ILE A 29 7.95 -8.33 11.34
C ILE A 29 8.93 -9.51 11.51
N HIS A 30 9.19 -10.23 10.40
CA HIS A 30 10.23 -11.24 10.34
C HIS A 30 11.59 -10.55 10.13
N PRO A 31 12.52 -10.55 11.12
CA PRO A 31 13.71 -9.70 11.08
C PRO A 31 14.58 -9.91 9.83
N LEU A 32 14.85 -11.17 9.46
CA LEU A 32 15.67 -11.46 8.28
C LEU A 32 14.98 -11.05 6.98
N ALA A 33 13.68 -11.28 6.85
CA ALA A 33 12.96 -10.87 5.65
C ALA A 33 12.88 -9.35 5.51
N TRP A 34 12.74 -8.65 6.63
CA TRP A 34 12.80 -7.19 6.68
C TRP A 34 14.16 -6.69 6.22
N GLU A 35 15.26 -7.22 6.77
CA GLU A 35 16.61 -6.81 6.41
C GLU A 35 16.91 -7.03 4.93
N LEU A 36 16.51 -8.18 4.37
CA LEU A 36 16.71 -8.49 2.96
C LEU A 36 16.05 -7.48 2.01
N VAL A 37 14.89 -6.93 2.39
CA VAL A 37 14.18 -5.93 1.55
C VAL A 37 14.56 -4.51 1.93
N GLN A 38 14.42 -4.15 3.19
CA GLN A 38 14.52 -2.75 3.61
C GLN A 38 15.97 -2.28 3.78
N GLY A 39 16.91 -3.21 4.02
CA GLY A 39 18.32 -2.89 4.20
C GLY A 39 19.00 -2.27 2.96
N GLY A 40 18.49 -2.54 1.72
CA GLY A 40 19.11 -2.02 0.49
C GLY A 40 18.16 -1.32 -0.47
N VAL A 41 16.85 -1.29 -0.20
CA VAL A 41 15.86 -0.78 -1.17
C VAL A 41 16.08 0.68 -1.55
N ARG A 42 16.49 1.54 -0.62
CA ARG A 42 16.71 2.97 -0.88
C ARG A 42 17.94 3.20 -1.75
N GLU A 43 18.99 2.42 -1.56
CA GLU A 43 20.20 2.45 -2.38
C GLU A 43 19.91 1.97 -3.81
N ALA A 44 19.15 0.89 -3.93
CA ALA A 44 18.73 0.36 -5.22
C ALA A 44 17.82 1.32 -6.02
N LEU A 45 17.12 2.22 -5.35
CA LEU A 45 16.27 3.25 -5.96
C LEU A 45 17.00 4.60 -6.15
N ALA A 46 18.26 4.75 -5.71
CA ALA A 46 18.89 6.07 -5.60
C ALA A 46 19.22 6.73 -6.95
N GLN A 47 19.33 5.96 -8.04
CA GLN A 47 19.87 6.43 -9.33
C GLN A 47 18.88 6.20 -10.50
N PRO A 48 17.64 6.76 -10.44
CA PRO A 48 16.62 6.51 -11.47
C PRO A 48 17.04 7.01 -12.87
N GLY A 49 17.68 8.16 -12.96
CA GLY A 49 18.17 8.71 -14.24
C GLY A 49 19.29 7.87 -14.86
N GLU A 50 20.22 7.35 -14.07
CA GLU A 50 21.27 6.45 -14.54
C GLU A 50 20.70 5.12 -15.03
N LEU A 51 19.66 4.61 -14.34
CA LEU A 51 18.92 3.43 -14.78
C LEU A 51 18.27 3.67 -16.14
N ALA A 52 17.62 4.81 -16.34
CA ALA A 52 17.03 5.17 -17.63
C ALA A 52 18.07 5.37 -18.73
N ALA A 53 19.27 5.87 -18.38
CA ALA A 53 20.41 6.04 -19.29
C ALA A 53 21.15 4.72 -19.61
N GLY A 54 20.78 3.61 -18.96
CA GLY A 54 21.39 2.29 -19.21
C GLY A 54 22.72 2.06 -18.50
N VAL A 55 23.00 2.78 -17.41
CA VAL A 55 24.24 2.63 -16.63
C VAL A 55 24.25 1.27 -15.93
N PRO A 56 25.27 0.42 -16.13
CA PRO A 56 25.29 -0.94 -15.58
C PRO A 56 25.14 -1.03 -14.07
N GLU A 57 25.77 -0.14 -13.32
CA GLU A 57 25.75 -0.12 -11.85
C GLU A 57 24.34 0.15 -11.29
N ALA A 58 23.54 0.99 -11.97
CA ALA A 58 22.15 1.21 -11.62
C ALA A 58 21.27 -0.02 -11.87
N TYR A 59 21.55 -0.77 -12.94
CA TYR A 59 20.89 -2.06 -13.19
C TYR A 59 21.25 -3.11 -12.16
N GLU A 60 22.51 -3.19 -11.75
CA GLU A 60 22.98 -4.12 -10.73
C GLU A 60 22.25 -3.87 -9.41
N GLY A 61 22.14 -2.60 -8.98
CA GLY A 61 21.38 -2.20 -7.80
C GLY A 61 19.90 -2.62 -7.87
N LEU A 62 19.23 -2.31 -8.99
CA LEU A 62 17.83 -2.69 -9.19
C LEU A 62 17.63 -4.21 -9.18
N CYS A 63 18.47 -4.95 -9.92
CA CYS A 63 18.38 -6.43 -9.98
C CYS A 63 18.62 -7.04 -8.60
N SER A 64 19.62 -6.56 -7.86
CA SER A 64 19.89 -7.01 -6.50
C SER A 64 18.69 -6.78 -5.59
N GLY A 65 18.10 -5.58 -5.60
CA GLY A 65 16.90 -5.26 -4.80
C GLY A 65 15.72 -6.18 -5.11
N LEU A 66 15.45 -6.47 -6.39
CA LEU A 66 14.38 -7.38 -6.81
C LEU A 66 14.66 -8.83 -6.38
N VAL A 67 15.90 -9.31 -6.51
CA VAL A 67 16.30 -10.66 -6.06
C VAL A 67 16.16 -10.78 -4.54
N MET A 68 16.66 -9.79 -3.78
CA MET A 68 16.53 -9.78 -2.31
C MET A 68 15.07 -9.78 -1.88
N SER A 69 14.20 -9.05 -2.59
CA SER A 69 12.76 -9.08 -2.36
C SER A 69 12.17 -10.50 -2.58
N GLY A 70 12.60 -11.20 -3.63
CA GLY A 70 12.22 -12.58 -3.89
C GLY A 70 12.68 -13.54 -2.78
N LEU A 71 13.94 -13.41 -2.33
CA LEU A 71 14.48 -14.20 -1.22
C LEU A 71 13.76 -13.93 0.11
N ALA A 72 13.42 -12.67 0.37
CA ALA A 72 12.64 -12.31 1.56
C ALA A 72 11.27 -12.97 1.60
N MET A 73 10.59 -13.08 0.44
CA MET A 73 9.33 -13.83 0.32
C MET A 73 9.51 -15.32 0.62
N GLN A 74 10.62 -15.92 0.18
CA GLN A 74 10.95 -17.32 0.51
C GLN A 74 11.16 -17.49 2.03
N VAL A 75 11.93 -16.60 2.65
CA VAL A 75 12.20 -16.60 4.10
C VAL A 75 10.92 -16.44 4.92
N ALA A 76 10.07 -15.49 4.55
CA ALA A 76 8.80 -15.23 5.23
C ALA A 76 7.70 -16.26 4.87
N ARG A 77 7.93 -17.13 3.88
CA ARG A 77 6.93 -18.05 3.31
C ARG A 77 5.64 -17.33 2.90
N GLY A 78 5.78 -16.12 2.36
CA GLY A 78 4.66 -15.27 1.98
C GLY A 78 5.13 -13.98 1.31
N THR A 79 4.18 -13.24 0.74
CA THR A 79 4.49 -12.03 -0.03
C THR A 79 4.54 -10.74 0.81
N ARG A 80 4.35 -10.83 2.14
CA ARG A 80 4.35 -9.66 3.04
C ARG A 80 5.57 -8.76 2.91
N PRO A 81 6.82 -9.29 2.82
CA PRO A 81 8.00 -8.44 2.74
C PRO A 81 8.04 -7.56 1.48
N ALA A 82 7.38 -8.00 0.40
CA ALA A 82 7.47 -7.39 -0.92
C ALA A 82 6.21 -6.63 -1.35
N SER A 83 5.09 -6.77 -0.62
CA SER A 83 3.78 -6.34 -1.09
C SER A 83 2.91 -5.88 0.08
N GLY A 84 2.43 -4.66 0.03
CA GLY A 84 1.43 -4.05 0.90
C GLY A 84 0.14 -3.76 0.14
N ALA A 85 -0.58 -2.70 0.55
CA ALA A 85 -1.83 -2.30 -0.09
C ALA A 85 -1.65 -1.81 -1.54
N GLU A 86 -0.49 -1.28 -1.91
CA GLU A 86 -0.18 -0.82 -3.27
C GLU A 86 -0.32 -1.93 -4.32
N HIS A 87 0.02 -3.17 -3.96
CA HIS A 87 -0.16 -4.31 -4.85
C HIS A 87 -1.64 -4.74 -4.97
N TYR A 88 -2.50 -4.38 -4.03
CA TYR A 88 -3.93 -4.69 -4.17
C TYR A 88 -4.54 -3.97 -5.36
N PHE A 89 -4.11 -2.72 -5.59
CA PHE A 89 -4.51 -1.94 -6.77
C PHE A 89 -4.07 -2.64 -8.05
N SER A 90 -2.79 -2.99 -8.16
CA SER A 90 -2.27 -3.65 -9.37
C SER A 90 -2.97 -4.96 -9.66
N HIS A 91 -3.22 -5.79 -8.64
CA HIS A 91 -3.92 -7.06 -8.81
C HIS A 91 -5.40 -6.89 -9.19
N LEU A 92 -6.09 -5.89 -8.65
CA LEU A 92 -7.46 -5.57 -9.07
C LEU A 92 -7.51 -5.16 -10.54
N TRP A 93 -6.59 -4.28 -10.97
CA TRP A 93 -6.51 -3.86 -12.37
C TRP A 93 -6.07 -5.00 -13.31
N GLU A 94 -5.29 -5.96 -12.83
CA GLU A 94 -4.96 -7.19 -13.58
C GLU A 94 -6.17 -8.09 -13.75
N LEU A 95 -6.97 -8.24 -12.72
CA LEU A 95 -8.24 -8.98 -12.78
C LEU A 95 -9.29 -8.29 -13.67
N ASP A 96 -9.25 -6.96 -13.73
CA ASP A 96 -10.05 -6.16 -14.65
C ASP A 96 -9.45 -6.16 -16.08
N HIS A 97 -8.38 -6.93 -16.34
CA HIS A 97 -7.69 -7.07 -17.62
C HIS A 97 -7.07 -5.78 -18.18
N LEU A 98 -6.74 -4.80 -17.31
CA LEU A 98 -6.15 -3.52 -17.73
C LEU A 98 -4.89 -3.73 -18.57
N GLY A 99 -4.94 -3.27 -19.81
CA GLY A 99 -3.83 -3.30 -20.77
C GLY A 99 -3.43 -4.71 -21.23
N ALA A 100 -4.30 -5.71 -21.07
CA ALA A 100 -4.04 -7.07 -21.52
C ALA A 100 -4.05 -7.21 -23.05
N GLU A 101 -4.76 -6.30 -23.74
CA GLU A 101 -4.90 -6.22 -25.20
C GLU A 101 -3.72 -5.51 -25.90
N LEU A 102 -2.85 -4.85 -25.14
CA LEU A 102 -1.67 -4.15 -25.68
C LEU A 102 -0.59 -5.14 -26.12
N ASP A 103 0.26 -4.73 -27.05
CA ASP A 103 1.44 -5.48 -27.48
C ASP A 103 2.72 -4.62 -27.35
N PRO A 104 3.60 -4.87 -26.38
CA PRO A 104 3.45 -5.86 -25.29
C PRO A 104 2.37 -5.47 -24.27
N PRO A 105 1.79 -6.43 -23.53
CA PRO A 105 0.83 -6.15 -22.47
C PRO A 105 1.40 -5.21 -21.42
N LEU A 106 0.52 -4.41 -20.81
CA LEU A 106 0.91 -3.48 -19.74
C LEU A 106 1.56 -4.24 -18.57
N SER A 107 2.79 -3.85 -18.24
CA SER A 107 3.57 -4.58 -17.25
C SER A 107 3.01 -4.46 -15.83
N HIS A 108 3.23 -5.50 -15.01
CA HIS A 108 2.87 -5.51 -13.59
C HIS A 108 3.43 -4.30 -12.84
N GLY A 109 4.74 -4.06 -12.95
CA GLY A 109 5.39 -2.99 -12.21
C GLY A 109 4.93 -1.58 -12.60
N PHE A 110 4.33 -1.37 -13.77
CA PHE A 110 3.70 -0.11 -14.14
C PHE A 110 2.40 0.12 -13.38
N LYS A 111 1.59 -0.92 -13.24
CA LYS A 111 0.39 -0.87 -12.40
C LYS A 111 0.76 -0.66 -10.92
N VAL A 112 1.81 -1.37 -10.46
CA VAL A 112 2.34 -1.23 -9.10
C VAL A 112 2.85 0.19 -8.85
N ALA A 113 3.50 0.86 -9.82
CA ALA A 113 3.99 2.23 -9.66
C ALA A 113 2.84 3.21 -9.32
N ILE A 114 1.70 3.12 -10.00
CA ILE A 114 0.53 3.95 -9.71
C ILE A 114 -0.09 3.60 -8.36
N GLY A 115 -0.23 2.31 -8.03
CA GLY A 115 -0.67 1.88 -6.69
C GLY A 115 0.26 2.36 -5.58
N THR A 116 1.57 2.39 -5.84
CA THR A 116 2.59 2.90 -4.91
C THR A 116 2.42 4.39 -4.63
N LEU A 117 2.17 5.21 -5.67
CA LEU A 117 1.89 6.65 -5.50
C LEU A 117 0.57 6.87 -4.73
N ALA A 118 -0.49 6.11 -5.05
CA ALA A 118 -1.76 6.16 -4.33
C ALA A 118 -1.55 5.90 -2.83
N MET A 119 -0.86 4.81 -2.50
CA MET A 119 -0.67 4.41 -1.11
C MET A 119 0.33 5.30 -0.38
N THR A 120 1.38 5.80 -1.04
CA THR A 120 2.30 6.76 -0.42
C THR A 120 1.56 8.06 -0.06
N SER A 121 0.71 8.56 -0.96
CA SER A 121 -0.14 9.72 -0.68
C SER A 121 -1.13 9.46 0.47
N PHE A 122 -1.72 8.28 0.52
CA PHE A 122 -2.61 7.88 1.62
C PHE A 122 -1.88 7.87 2.97
N HIS A 123 -0.68 7.28 3.02
CA HIS A 123 0.16 7.29 4.22
C HIS A 123 0.51 8.72 4.67
N GLU A 124 0.83 9.62 3.74
CA GLU A 124 1.12 11.03 4.08
C GLU A 124 -0.07 11.72 4.73
N ARG A 125 -1.28 11.56 4.17
CA ARG A 125 -2.51 12.13 4.73
C ARG A 125 -2.83 11.52 6.09
N PHE A 126 -2.65 10.21 6.25
CA PHE A 126 -2.80 9.54 7.54
C PHE A 126 -1.83 10.08 8.59
N LEU A 127 -0.54 10.21 8.25
CA LEU A 127 0.51 10.71 9.15
C LEU A 127 0.41 12.20 9.47
N ALA A 128 -0.34 12.97 8.68
CA ALA A 128 -0.64 14.37 8.99
C ALA A 128 -1.63 14.53 10.16
N ARG A 129 -2.40 13.47 10.46
CA ARG A 129 -3.38 13.46 11.54
C ARG A 129 -2.73 13.26 12.91
N ASP A 130 -3.38 13.78 13.94
CA ASP A 130 -2.97 13.59 15.33
C ASP A 130 -3.90 12.58 16.02
N LEU A 131 -3.31 11.61 16.71
CA LEU A 131 -4.04 10.64 17.54
C LEU A 131 -4.18 11.08 19.00
N ALA A 132 -3.51 12.16 19.43
CA ALA A 132 -3.58 12.61 20.84
C ALA A 132 -4.99 13.04 21.28
N GLY A 133 -5.82 13.48 20.32
CA GLY A 133 -7.20 13.86 20.56
C GLY A 133 -8.24 12.84 20.10
N LEU A 134 -7.84 11.61 19.79
CA LEU A 134 -8.75 10.58 19.28
C LEU A 134 -9.79 10.20 20.35
N ASP A 135 -11.06 10.34 20.00
CA ASP A 135 -12.16 9.80 20.80
C ASP A 135 -12.32 8.29 20.46
N VAL A 136 -11.70 7.46 21.30
CA VAL A 136 -11.69 5.99 21.13
C VAL A 136 -13.11 5.44 21.26
N ASP A 137 -13.94 5.97 22.18
CA ASP A 137 -15.31 5.52 22.36
C ASP A 137 -16.16 5.80 21.11
N ALA A 138 -15.99 6.98 20.52
CA ALA A 138 -16.67 7.31 19.28
C ALA A 138 -16.16 6.47 18.09
N ALA A 139 -14.87 6.14 18.02
CA ALA A 139 -14.32 5.26 16.97
C ALA A 139 -14.91 3.85 17.08
N VAL A 140 -14.88 3.27 18.27
CA VAL A 140 -15.45 1.94 18.55
C VAL A 140 -16.97 1.92 18.32
N GLY A 141 -17.68 2.99 18.74
CA GLY A 141 -19.13 3.09 18.55
C GLY A 141 -19.59 3.20 17.09
N ARG A 142 -18.69 3.59 16.17
CA ARG A 142 -18.97 3.63 14.72
C ARG A 142 -18.55 2.35 14.00
N TRP A 143 -17.87 1.43 14.69
CA TRP A 143 -17.39 0.20 14.03
C TRP A 143 -18.56 -0.65 13.56
N PRO A 144 -18.63 -0.94 12.26
CA PRO A 144 -19.76 -1.68 11.72
C PRO A 144 -19.79 -3.15 12.18
N SER A 145 -20.98 -3.68 12.32
CA SER A 145 -21.18 -5.12 12.50
C SER A 145 -20.66 -5.91 11.29
N TRP A 146 -20.43 -7.21 11.50
CA TRP A 146 -20.01 -8.05 10.39
C TRP A 146 -21.02 -8.06 9.24
N GLU A 147 -22.30 -8.06 9.54
CA GLU A 147 -23.39 -8.06 8.56
C GLU A 147 -23.39 -6.75 7.71
N GLU A 148 -23.01 -5.64 8.32
CA GLU A 148 -22.86 -4.36 7.61
C GLU A 148 -21.63 -4.39 6.71
N ILE A 149 -20.49 -4.91 7.19
CA ILE A 149 -19.27 -5.09 6.39
C ILE A 149 -19.52 -6.03 5.22
N GLU A 150 -20.16 -7.16 5.43
CA GLU A 150 -20.48 -8.11 4.35
C GLU A 150 -21.39 -7.45 3.28
N ARG A 151 -22.36 -6.64 3.71
CA ARG A 151 -23.21 -5.88 2.77
C ARG A 151 -22.43 -4.88 1.98
N ASP A 152 -21.48 -4.18 2.61
CA ASP A 152 -20.59 -3.22 1.95
C ASP A 152 -19.68 -3.90 0.92
N ILE A 153 -19.09 -5.05 1.27
CA ILE A 153 -18.32 -5.87 0.34
C ILE A 153 -19.14 -6.26 -0.89
N ARG A 154 -20.37 -6.70 -0.69
CA ARG A 154 -21.30 -7.08 -1.79
C ARG A 154 -21.67 -5.88 -2.68
N GLY A 155 -21.70 -4.67 -2.13
CA GLY A 155 -21.90 -3.43 -2.89
C GLY A 155 -20.66 -2.92 -3.62
N THR A 156 -19.46 -3.28 -3.13
CA THR A 156 -18.17 -2.77 -3.60
C THR A 156 -17.49 -3.72 -4.60
N MET A 157 -17.61 -5.03 -4.36
CA MET A 157 -16.98 -6.08 -5.17
C MET A 157 -17.97 -6.67 -6.18
N SER A 158 -17.46 -7.34 -7.21
CA SER A 158 -18.27 -7.98 -8.25
C SER A 158 -17.80 -9.40 -8.57
N GLY A 159 -18.70 -10.22 -9.06
CA GLY A 159 -18.42 -11.59 -9.48
C GLY A 159 -17.71 -12.43 -8.40
N PRO A 160 -16.69 -13.22 -8.77
CA PRO A 160 -15.95 -14.07 -7.82
C PRO A 160 -15.21 -13.28 -6.72
N LEU A 161 -14.99 -11.96 -6.91
CA LEU A 161 -14.32 -11.12 -5.92
C LEU A 161 -15.19 -10.88 -4.69
N ILE A 162 -16.51 -11.06 -4.76
CA ILE A 162 -17.41 -10.94 -3.61
C ILE A 162 -17.04 -11.97 -2.53
N ASP A 163 -17.03 -13.24 -2.89
CA ASP A 163 -16.72 -14.32 -1.94
C ASP A 163 -15.27 -14.22 -1.45
N LYS A 164 -14.34 -13.85 -2.34
CA LYS A 164 -12.96 -13.57 -1.95
C LYS A 164 -12.92 -12.44 -0.91
N GLY A 165 -13.53 -11.29 -1.17
CA GLY A 165 -13.54 -10.15 -0.27
C GLY A 165 -14.14 -10.48 1.09
N ILE A 166 -15.23 -11.25 1.13
CA ILE A 166 -15.86 -11.72 2.37
C ILE A 166 -14.89 -12.60 3.18
N ASN A 167 -14.27 -13.60 2.55
CA ASN A 167 -13.37 -14.52 3.23
C ASN A 167 -12.12 -13.79 3.74
N GLU A 168 -11.46 -13.01 2.90
CA GLU A 168 -10.24 -12.27 3.26
C GLU A 168 -10.51 -11.23 4.37
N THR A 169 -11.65 -10.53 4.30
CA THR A 169 -11.99 -9.53 5.31
C THR A 169 -12.37 -10.20 6.64
N ARG A 170 -13.02 -11.36 6.59
CA ARG A 170 -13.39 -12.11 7.80
C ARG A 170 -12.18 -12.48 8.65
N GLU A 171 -11.05 -12.81 8.02
CA GLU A 171 -9.81 -13.17 8.72
C GLU A 171 -9.21 -12.01 9.54
N LYS A 172 -9.44 -10.75 9.12
CA LYS A 172 -8.89 -9.56 9.79
C LYS A 172 -9.92 -8.77 10.61
N TYR A 173 -11.22 -9.08 10.45
CA TYR A 173 -12.29 -8.45 11.20
C TYR A 173 -12.19 -8.79 12.69
N VAL A 174 -12.47 -7.80 13.53
CA VAL A 174 -12.57 -7.94 14.98
C VAL A 174 -13.86 -7.32 15.48
N ASP A 175 -14.36 -7.80 16.62
CA ASP A 175 -15.49 -7.17 17.31
C ASP A 175 -15.08 -5.85 18.00
N ALA A 176 -16.06 -5.15 18.56
CA ALA A 176 -15.85 -3.85 19.19
C ALA A 176 -14.87 -3.89 20.38
N ASP A 177 -14.88 -4.97 21.17
CA ASP A 177 -13.99 -5.11 22.32
C ASP A 177 -12.54 -5.30 21.88
N ALA A 178 -12.30 -6.17 20.91
CA ALA A 178 -10.98 -6.39 20.34
C ALA A 178 -10.49 -5.15 19.54
N LEU A 179 -11.39 -4.43 18.86
CA LEU A 179 -11.06 -3.16 18.22
C LEU A 179 -10.58 -2.13 19.23
N ARG A 180 -11.26 -1.98 20.36
CA ARG A 180 -10.83 -1.07 21.44
C ARG A 180 -9.38 -1.36 21.86
N VAL A 181 -9.07 -2.62 22.13
CA VAL A 181 -7.70 -3.03 22.50
C VAL A 181 -6.69 -2.66 21.43
N ARG A 182 -7.06 -2.80 20.15
CA ARG A 182 -6.20 -2.47 19.02
C ARG A 182 -5.99 -0.95 18.90
N ILE A 183 -7.04 -0.15 19.06
CA ILE A 183 -6.94 1.33 19.01
C ILE A 183 -6.14 1.85 20.22
N ASP A 184 -6.37 1.33 21.42
CA ASP A 184 -5.59 1.72 22.61
C ASP A 184 -4.09 1.44 22.39
N ARG A 185 -3.74 0.28 21.85
CA ARG A 185 -2.35 -0.06 21.47
C ARG A 185 -1.78 0.88 20.42
N LEU A 186 -2.59 1.28 19.42
CA LEU A 186 -2.19 2.26 18.41
C LEU A 186 -1.85 3.59 19.05
N VAL A 187 -2.75 4.12 19.90
CA VAL A 187 -2.55 5.40 20.59
C VAL A 187 -1.29 5.38 21.48
N GLU A 188 -1.10 4.31 22.25
CA GLU A 188 0.08 4.14 23.10
C GLU A 188 1.39 4.09 22.29
N SER A 189 1.40 3.32 21.20
CA SER A 189 2.59 3.16 20.37
C SER A 189 2.85 4.32 19.40
N TRP A 190 1.86 5.19 19.18
CA TRP A 190 1.85 6.17 18.10
C TRP A 190 3.05 7.10 18.03
N PRO A 191 3.54 7.71 19.12
CA PRO A 191 4.68 8.62 19.03
C PRO A 191 5.92 7.93 18.42
N ARG A 192 6.19 6.69 18.82
CA ARG A 192 7.30 5.90 18.30
C ARG A 192 7.03 5.36 16.90
N LEU A 193 5.83 4.84 16.67
CA LEU A 193 5.42 4.31 15.37
C LEU A 193 5.44 5.39 14.31
N ARG A 194 4.87 6.58 14.61
CA ARG A 194 4.83 7.72 13.68
C ARG A 194 6.23 8.17 13.25
N SER A 195 7.19 8.21 14.18
CA SER A 195 8.59 8.53 13.83
C SER A 195 9.16 7.50 12.87
N ARG A 196 9.04 6.22 13.20
CA ARG A 196 9.53 5.12 12.35
C ARG A 196 8.89 5.11 10.97
N LEU A 197 7.58 5.38 10.87
CA LEU A 197 6.86 5.47 9.60
C LEU A 197 7.36 6.64 8.74
N ARG A 198 7.67 7.79 9.35
CA ARG A 198 8.28 8.93 8.64
C ARG A 198 9.66 8.60 8.11
N ASP A 199 10.45 7.83 8.85
CA ASP A 199 11.77 7.37 8.40
C ASP A 199 11.64 6.32 7.29
N GLN A 200 10.61 5.47 7.33
CA GLN A 200 10.35 4.42 6.36
C GLN A 200 9.82 4.99 5.02
N LEU A 201 8.94 5.95 5.05
CA LEU A 201 8.29 6.50 3.86
C LEU A 201 9.18 7.52 3.14
N MET A 202 8.87 7.79 1.89
CA MET A 202 9.35 8.92 1.10
C MET A 202 8.18 9.85 0.80
N PRO A 203 8.42 11.17 0.64
CA PRO A 203 7.38 12.06 0.12
C PRO A 203 6.87 11.60 -1.25
N ALA A 204 5.54 11.61 -1.42
CA ALA A 204 4.90 11.12 -2.65
C ALA A 204 5.38 11.86 -3.90
N GLU A 205 5.56 13.18 -3.82
CA GLU A 205 6.15 13.98 -4.90
C GLU A 205 7.58 13.56 -5.25
N ARG A 206 8.39 13.21 -4.24
CA ARG A 206 9.75 12.72 -4.49
C ARG A 206 9.71 11.40 -5.22
N LEU A 207 8.87 10.48 -4.75
CA LEU A 207 8.72 9.16 -5.37
C LEU A 207 8.20 9.28 -6.79
N GLN A 208 7.23 10.18 -7.05
CA GLN A 208 6.72 10.48 -8.39
C GLN A 208 7.82 10.95 -9.34
N ARG A 209 8.67 11.89 -8.90
CA ARG A 209 9.83 12.33 -9.70
C ARG A 209 10.78 11.18 -10.00
N MET A 210 11.14 10.38 -9.00
CA MET A 210 12.04 9.23 -9.18
C MET A 210 11.47 8.19 -10.17
N LEU A 211 10.17 7.90 -10.09
CA LEU A 211 9.49 7.03 -11.06
C LEU A 211 9.57 7.60 -12.48
N GLY A 212 9.28 8.89 -12.65
CA GLY A 212 9.38 9.58 -13.95
C GLY A 212 10.80 9.58 -14.52
N GLU A 213 11.82 9.85 -13.69
CA GLU A 213 13.23 9.78 -14.08
C GLU A 213 13.66 8.38 -14.52
N ALA A 214 13.08 7.32 -13.90
CA ALA A 214 13.32 5.93 -14.30
C ALA A 214 12.51 5.49 -15.54
N GLY A 215 11.64 6.36 -16.08
CA GLY A 215 10.75 6.05 -17.20
C GLY A 215 9.53 5.19 -16.81
N ALA A 216 9.17 5.16 -15.54
CA ALA A 216 7.97 4.50 -15.05
C ALA A 216 6.77 5.47 -15.06
N PRO A 217 5.53 4.96 -15.10
CA PRO A 217 4.32 5.77 -15.00
C PRO A 217 4.27 6.61 -13.74
N THR A 218 3.78 7.85 -13.87
CA THR A 218 3.65 8.82 -12.78
C THR A 218 2.22 9.33 -12.61
N ARG A 219 1.38 9.10 -13.61
CA ARG A 219 -0.03 9.47 -13.63
C ARG A 219 -0.90 8.26 -14.00
N PRO A 220 -2.14 8.18 -13.51
CA PRO A 220 -3.06 7.12 -13.91
C PRO A 220 -3.22 7.00 -15.43
N GLU A 221 -3.23 8.14 -16.14
CA GLU A 221 -3.41 8.19 -17.58
C GLU A 221 -2.27 7.50 -18.35
N ASP A 222 -1.06 7.42 -17.76
CA ASP A 222 0.09 6.73 -18.36
C ASP A 222 -0.14 5.22 -18.50
N ILE A 223 -1.10 4.67 -17.75
CA ILE A 223 -1.50 3.26 -17.81
C ILE A 223 -2.94 3.05 -18.29
N GLY A 224 -3.58 4.10 -18.83
CA GLY A 224 -4.94 4.04 -19.37
C GLY A 224 -6.06 4.14 -18.34
N LEU A 225 -5.77 4.61 -17.13
CA LEU A 225 -6.76 4.89 -16.09
C LEU A 225 -7.01 6.40 -15.97
N SER A 226 -8.18 6.76 -15.49
CA SER A 226 -8.44 8.09 -14.97
C SER A 226 -8.06 8.19 -13.48
N VAL A 227 -7.92 9.41 -12.98
CA VAL A 227 -7.75 9.66 -11.53
C VAL A 227 -8.94 9.09 -10.75
N ASP A 228 -10.14 9.14 -11.31
CA ASP A 228 -11.34 8.60 -10.67
C ASP A 228 -11.34 7.07 -10.60
N ASP A 229 -10.80 6.37 -11.61
CA ASP A 229 -10.62 4.91 -11.55
C ASP A 229 -9.73 4.50 -10.38
N VAL A 230 -8.67 5.26 -10.10
CA VAL A 230 -7.80 5.02 -8.93
C VAL A 230 -8.55 5.29 -7.63
N ARG A 231 -9.34 6.36 -7.55
CA ARG A 231 -10.18 6.66 -6.39
C ARG A 231 -11.15 5.52 -6.09
N GLN A 232 -11.85 5.03 -7.11
CA GLN A 232 -12.81 3.93 -7.00
C GLN A 232 -12.16 2.58 -6.63
N ALA A 233 -10.85 2.42 -6.86
CA ALA A 233 -10.13 1.21 -6.49
C ALA A 233 -9.84 1.11 -4.97
N PHE A 234 -9.83 2.21 -4.20
CA PHE A 234 -9.54 2.18 -2.76
C PHE A 234 -10.48 1.28 -1.93
N PRO A 235 -11.81 1.39 -2.03
CA PRO A 235 -12.71 0.49 -1.32
C PRO A 235 -12.52 -0.98 -1.73
N ARG A 236 -12.27 -1.24 -3.01
CA ARG A 236 -12.00 -2.59 -3.51
C ARG A 236 -10.67 -3.14 -2.94
N ALA A 237 -9.63 -2.30 -2.90
CA ALA A 237 -8.31 -2.65 -2.36
C ALA A 237 -8.38 -3.02 -0.88
N MET A 238 -9.15 -2.29 -0.08
CA MET A 238 -9.33 -2.58 1.34
C MET A 238 -9.89 -3.99 1.60
N TYR A 239 -10.77 -4.51 0.72
CA TYR A 239 -11.39 -5.83 0.84
C TYR A 239 -10.66 -6.96 0.11
N TYR A 240 -9.56 -6.62 -0.61
CA TYR A 240 -8.94 -7.58 -1.53
C TYR A 240 -8.16 -8.71 -0.84
N ARG A 241 -7.56 -8.44 0.33
CA ARG A 241 -6.72 -9.37 1.08
C ARG A 241 -6.92 -9.27 2.59
N SER A 242 -6.66 -10.39 3.29
CA SER A 242 -6.67 -10.47 4.75
C SER A 242 -5.48 -9.77 5.42
N ARG A 243 -4.46 -9.43 4.65
CA ARG A 243 -3.29 -8.71 5.16
C ARG A 243 -3.68 -7.33 5.68
N TYR A 244 -3.32 -7.06 6.93
CA TYR A 244 -3.61 -5.81 7.62
C TYR A 244 -2.67 -4.69 7.13
N THR A 245 -3.24 -3.53 6.80
CA THR A 245 -2.55 -2.38 6.18
C THR A 245 -3.03 -1.06 6.81
N VAL A 246 -2.47 0.06 6.37
CA VAL A 246 -2.96 1.39 6.77
C VAL A 246 -4.42 1.64 6.37
N LEU A 247 -4.93 0.98 5.33
CA LEU A 247 -6.35 1.09 4.95
C LEU A 247 -7.25 0.56 6.06
N ASP A 248 -6.86 -0.55 6.68
CA ASP A 248 -7.58 -1.14 7.82
C ASP A 248 -7.52 -0.21 9.03
N VAL A 249 -6.34 0.32 9.35
CA VAL A 249 -6.16 1.29 10.44
C VAL A 249 -7.06 2.51 10.23
N ALA A 250 -7.06 3.07 9.03
CA ALA A 250 -7.89 4.24 8.71
C ALA A 250 -9.39 3.93 8.84
N ARG A 251 -9.84 2.74 8.42
CA ARG A 251 -11.22 2.30 8.58
C ARG A 251 -11.59 2.11 10.05
N GLU A 252 -10.75 1.48 10.84
CA GLU A 252 -10.95 1.28 12.28
C GLU A 252 -11.10 2.61 13.04
N LEU A 253 -10.41 3.67 12.57
CA LEU A 253 -10.53 5.02 13.11
C LEU A 253 -11.68 5.84 12.52
N GLY A 254 -12.37 5.33 11.49
CA GLY A 254 -13.41 6.05 10.76
C GLY A 254 -12.89 7.18 9.88
N TRP A 255 -11.64 7.07 9.40
CA TRP A 255 -10.95 8.09 8.59
C TRP A 255 -10.74 7.68 7.13
N PHE A 256 -11.13 6.46 6.76
CA PHE A 256 -10.80 5.89 5.45
C PHE A 256 -11.34 6.72 4.28
N GLU A 257 -12.62 7.08 4.31
CA GLU A 257 -13.27 7.83 3.25
C GLU A 257 -12.69 9.24 3.13
N GLU A 258 -12.50 9.93 4.27
CA GLU A 258 -11.95 11.28 4.29
C GLU A 258 -10.51 11.31 3.77
N ILE A 259 -9.65 10.39 4.22
CA ILE A 259 -8.27 10.29 3.73
C ILE A 259 -8.23 9.95 2.24
N THR A 260 -9.12 9.07 1.78
CA THR A 260 -9.23 8.73 0.35
C THR A 260 -9.52 9.99 -0.47
N GLU A 261 -10.48 10.80 -0.06
CA GLU A 261 -10.78 12.06 -0.76
C GLU A 261 -9.60 13.06 -0.70
N GLU A 262 -8.90 13.16 0.43
CA GLU A 262 -7.72 14.01 0.59
C GLU A 262 -6.56 13.62 -0.34
N VAL A 263 -6.43 12.36 -0.73
CA VAL A 263 -5.41 11.90 -1.71
C VAL A 263 -5.60 12.61 -3.06
N PHE A 264 -6.85 12.88 -3.42
CA PHE A 264 -7.24 13.49 -4.71
C PHE A 264 -7.59 14.98 -4.59
N ALA A 265 -7.37 15.59 -3.43
CA ALA A 265 -7.58 17.01 -3.24
C ALA A 265 -6.50 17.85 -3.94
N PRO A 266 -6.76 19.14 -4.25
CA PRO A 266 -5.77 20.04 -4.83
C PRO A 266 -4.45 20.05 -4.04
N GLY A 267 -3.32 19.98 -4.78
CA GLY A 267 -1.98 19.85 -4.20
C GLY A 267 -1.55 18.41 -3.91
N GLY A 268 -2.30 17.42 -4.33
CA GLY A 268 -1.87 16.02 -4.40
C GLY A 268 -1.03 15.72 -5.65
N VAL A 269 -0.44 14.52 -5.71
CA VAL A 269 0.47 14.13 -6.81
C VAL A 269 -0.18 14.08 -8.19
N TRP A 270 -1.52 14.09 -8.28
CA TRP A 270 -2.27 14.02 -9.54
C TRP A 270 -3.22 15.21 -9.77
N THR A 271 -3.05 16.31 -9.05
CA THR A 271 -3.90 17.51 -9.17
C THR A 271 -3.14 18.74 -9.63
#